data_043b2fc0c63f3c179db9a844bfb2c167
#
_entry.id   043b2fc0c63f3c179db9a844bfb2c167
#
_cell.length_a   1.000
_cell.length_b   1.000
_cell.length_c   1.000
_cell.angle_alpha   90.00
_cell.angle_beta   90.00
_cell.angle_gamma   90.00
#
_symmetry.space_group_name_H-M   'P 1'
#
loop_
_entity.id
_entity.type
_entity.pdbx_description
1 polymer ?
#
loop_
_entity_poly.entity_id
_entity_poly.type
_entity_poly.pdbx_seq_one_letter_code
_entity_poly.pdbx_strand_id
1 'polypeptide(L)'
;MRNVIQVVREALLTNFRELDKWFEKDADLLHYKPDAGHWNAREVLEHISLTNYFLLLIINKSTRRALDRRHAAGALTLPADYHEKFEQIDVIGSRSFGWIRPEHLEPSGLQDMHEIRTLLKQQFAQCMYNLSLLKNGEGRLVLTNMSVNHLGKLDIYQYIYFLTKHIERHIRQMERLKREYNGEKEPATRIVTAIVDAPDEAAADMAVL
;
A
#
# COMPACT_ATOMS: atom_id res chain seq x y z
N MET A 1 9.31 11.83 -20.57
CA MET A 1 8.27 11.35 -19.62
C MET A 1 8.68 9.99 -19.13
N ARG A 2 8.86 9.80 -17.82
CA ARG A 2 9.08 8.44 -17.28
C ARG A 2 7.84 7.62 -17.60
N ASN A 3 8.04 6.39 -18.06
CA ASN A 3 6.95 5.45 -18.27
C ASN A 3 6.35 5.11 -16.89
N VAL A 4 5.13 5.56 -16.62
CA VAL A 4 4.41 5.34 -15.34
C VAL A 4 4.42 3.86 -14.95
N ILE A 5 4.22 2.97 -15.92
CA ILE A 5 4.22 1.52 -15.68
C ILE A 5 5.58 1.06 -15.17
N GLN A 6 6.67 1.60 -15.71
CA GLN A 6 8.02 1.27 -15.25
C GLN A 6 8.27 1.77 -13.83
N VAL A 7 7.86 3.02 -13.51
CA VAL A 7 7.98 3.56 -12.14
C VAL A 7 7.24 2.70 -11.12
N VAL A 8 6.00 2.32 -11.42
CA VAL A 8 5.18 1.47 -10.54
C VAL A 8 5.79 0.08 -10.40
N ARG A 9 6.28 -0.50 -11.50
CA ARG A 9 6.93 -1.82 -11.49
C ARG A 9 8.22 -1.82 -10.66
N GLU A 10 9.06 -0.81 -10.81
CA GLU A 10 10.31 -0.68 -10.04
C GLU A 10 10.03 -0.50 -8.55
N ALA A 11 9.05 0.34 -8.18
CA ALA A 11 8.63 0.52 -6.79
C ALA A 11 8.10 -0.79 -6.21
N LEU A 12 7.28 -1.52 -6.97
CA LEU A 12 6.72 -2.81 -6.56
C LEU A 12 7.83 -3.84 -6.31
N LEU A 13 8.76 -4.01 -7.26
CA LEU A 13 9.89 -4.93 -7.14
C LEU A 13 10.79 -4.61 -5.95
N THR A 14 11.10 -3.33 -5.75
CA THR A 14 11.98 -2.88 -4.67
C THR A 14 11.33 -3.15 -3.31
N ASN A 15 10.09 -2.71 -3.13
CA ASN A 15 9.42 -2.83 -1.83
C ASN A 15 9.10 -4.27 -1.45
N PHE A 16 8.71 -5.12 -2.42
CA PHE A 16 8.50 -6.54 -2.12
C PHE A 16 9.79 -7.29 -1.81
N ARG A 17 10.91 -6.94 -2.47
CA ARG A 17 12.22 -7.51 -2.13
C ARG A 17 12.63 -7.14 -0.70
N GLU A 18 12.46 -5.89 -0.30
CA GLU A 18 12.78 -5.46 1.07
C GLU A 18 11.83 -6.10 2.09
N LEU A 19 10.54 -6.24 1.75
CA LEU A 19 9.56 -6.90 2.59
C LEU A 19 9.88 -8.39 2.81
N ASP A 20 10.28 -9.12 1.75
CA ASP A 20 10.57 -10.56 1.82
C ASP A 20 11.75 -10.87 2.74
N LYS A 21 12.71 -9.93 2.90
CA LYS A 21 13.84 -10.07 3.86
C LYS A 21 13.39 -10.17 5.32
N TRP A 22 12.20 -9.69 5.65
CA TRP A 22 11.68 -9.76 7.03
C TRP A 22 11.31 -11.17 7.45
N PHE A 23 11.01 -12.05 6.51
CA PHE A 23 10.74 -13.46 6.80
C PHE A 23 12.00 -14.29 7.15
N GLU A 24 13.18 -13.71 6.95
CA GLU A 24 14.48 -14.31 7.30
C GLU A 24 15.05 -13.75 8.63
N LYS A 25 14.29 -12.92 9.36
CA LYS A 25 14.72 -12.35 10.63
C LYS A 25 14.49 -13.33 11.78
N ASP A 26 15.28 -13.14 12.85
CA ASP A 26 15.18 -13.95 14.07
C ASP A 26 13.78 -13.88 14.68
N ALA A 27 13.32 -15.01 15.24
CA ALA A 27 12.00 -15.10 15.83
C ALA A 27 11.80 -14.11 17.00
N ASP A 28 12.82 -13.87 17.80
CA ASP A 28 12.77 -12.94 18.93
C ASP A 28 12.51 -11.51 18.45
N LEU A 29 13.20 -11.06 17.39
CA LEU A 29 12.94 -9.77 16.75
C LEU A 29 11.53 -9.68 16.17
N LEU A 30 11.06 -10.76 15.51
CA LEU A 30 9.73 -10.78 14.90
C LEU A 30 8.60 -10.68 15.94
N HIS A 31 8.82 -11.16 17.17
CA HIS A 31 7.86 -11.10 18.26
C HIS A 31 8.04 -9.90 19.19
N TYR A 32 9.12 -9.13 19.03
CA TYR A 32 9.40 -7.98 19.89
C TYR A 32 8.29 -6.92 19.79
N LYS A 33 7.79 -6.50 20.96
CA LYS A 33 6.86 -5.37 21.12
C LYS A 33 7.47 -4.37 22.09
N PRO A 34 7.59 -3.09 21.72
CA PRO A 34 8.05 -2.04 22.65
C PRO A 34 7.07 -1.86 23.82
N ASP A 35 5.78 -2.02 23.57
CA ASP A 35 4.70 -2.03 24.59
C ASP A 35 3.44 -2.72 24.06
N ALA A 36 2.40 -2.86 24.90
CA ALA A 36 1.16 -3.56 24.58
C ALA A 36 0.31 -2.87 23.49
N GLY A 37 0.55 -1.56 23.24
CA GLY A 37 -0.20 -0.78 22.24
C GLY A 37 0.39 -0.85 20.82
N HIS A 38 1.58 -1.44 20.66
CA HIS A 38 2.28 -1.52 19.40
C HIS A 38 2.22 -2.92 18.80
N TRP A 39 2.18 -2.97 17.47
CA TRP A 39 2.33 -4.22 16.73
C TRP A 39 3.78 -4.67 16.68
N ASN A 40 4.02 -5.97 16.78
CA ASN A 40 5.29 -6.57 16.42
C ASN A 40 5.43 -6.73 14.90
N ALA A 41 6.59 -7.18 14.44
CA ALA A 41 6.85 -7.30 12.99
C ALA A 41 5.93 -8.35 12.31
N ARG A 42 5.55 -9.44 13.00
CA ARG A 42 4.61 -10.45 12.46
C ARG A 42 3.24 -9.85 12.22
N GLU A 43 2.71 -9.10 13.19
CA GLU A 43 1.42 -8.42 13.10
C GLU A 43 1.43 -7.37 11.97
N VAL A 44 2.55 -6.66 11.79
CA VAL A 44 2.72 -5.73 10.66
C VAL A 44 2.69 -6.47 9.32
N LEU A 45 3.36 -7.61 9.19
CA LEU A 45 3.36 -8.42 7.95
C LEU A 45 1.96 -8.98 7.64
N GLU A 46 1.24 -9.44 8.67
CA GLU A 46 -0.16 -9.88 8.53
C GLU A 46 -1.05 -8.71 8.06
N HIS A 47 -0.94 -7.55 8.70
CA HIS A 47 -1.66 -6.34 8.29
C HIS A 47 -1.40 -5.94 6.83
N ILE A 48 -0.15 -6.01 6.36
CA ILE A 48 0.19 -5.74 4.96
C ILE A 48 -0.55 -6.71 4.04
N SER A 49 -0.59 -8.01 4.39
CA SER A 49 -1.27 -9.01 3.57
C SER A 49 -2.78 -8.79 3.51
N LEU A 50 -3.41 -8.42 4.63
CA LEU A 50 -4.82 -8.07 4.71
C LEU A 50 -5.15 -6.83 3.85
N THR A 51 -4.38 -5.77 4.02
CA THR A 51 -4.58 -4.52 3.24
C THR A 51 -4.40 -4.76 1.75
N ASN A 52 -3.35 -5.48 1.36
CA ASN A 52 -3.12 -5.83 -0.05
C ASN A 52 -4.28 -6.65 -0.63
N TYR A 53 -4.87 -7.56 0.13
CA TYR A 53 -6.02 -8.34 -0.31
C TYR A 53 -7.19 -7.42 -0.74
N PHE A 54 -7.59 -6.47 0.11
CA PHE A 54 -8.68 -5.55 -0.19
C PHE A 54 -8.35 -4.60 -1.35
N LEU A 55 -7.12 -4.08 -1.41
CA LEU A 55 -6.69 -3.25 -2.53
C LEU A 55 -6.72 -4.04 -3.85
N LEU A 56 -6.32 -5.31 -3.84
CA LEU A 56 -6.33 -6.17 -5.03
C LEU A 56 -7.74 -6.49 -5.52
N LEU A 57 -8.75 -6.57 -4.66
CA LEU A 57 -10.15 -6.69 -5.10
C LEU A 57 -10.52 -5.50 -6.00
N ILE A 58 -10.17 -4.27 -5.57
CA ILE A 58 -10.43 -3.05 -6.32
C ILE A 58 -9.61 -3.03 -7.61
N ILE A 59 -8.31 -3.30 -7.54
CA ILE A 59 -7.40 -3.31 -8.69
C ILE A 59 -7.86 -4.32 -9.74
N ASN A 60 -8.21 -5.55 -9.36
CA ASN A 60 -8.64 -6.60 -10.27
C ASN A 60 -9.97 -6.25 -10.95
N LYS A 61 -10.95 -5.73 -10.20
CA LYS A 61 -12.24 -5.27 -10.74
C LYS A 61 -12.03 -4.12 -11.73
N SER A 62 -11.19 -3.15 -11.36
CA SER A 62 -10.89 -1.98 -12.20
C SER A 62 -10.10 -2.35 -13.45
N THR A 63 -9.17 -3.31 -13.36
CA THR A 63 -8.42 -3.85 -14.51
C THR A 63 -9.36 -4.43 -15.56
N ARG A 64 -10.29 -5.29 -15.15
CA ARG A 64 -11.30 -5.85 -16.08
C ARG A 64 -12.10 -4.74 -16.76
N ARG A 65 -12.62 -3.79 -15.98
CA ARG A 65 -13.37 -2.64 -16.52
C ARG A 65 -12.56 -1.77 -17.48
N ALA A 66 -11.25 -1.59 -17.23
CA ALA A 66 -10.38 -0.82 -18.09
C ALA A 66 -10.16 -1.53 -19.45
N LEU A 67 -9.97 -2.84 -19.44
CA LEU A 67 -9.85 -3.65 -20.66
C LEU A 67 -11.15 -3.64 -21.46
N ASP A 68 -12.31 -3.81 -20.82
CA ASP A 68 -13.63 -3.74 -21.47
C ASP A 68 -13.85 -2.36 -22.12
N ARG A 69 -13.54 -1.27 -21.41
CA ARG A 69 -13.62 0.08 -21.99
C ARG A 69 -12.68 0.27 -23.18
N ARG A 70 -11.47 -0.26 -23.10
CA ARG A 70 -10.51 -0.20 -24.20
C ARG A 70 -11.01 -0.91 -25.43
N HIS A 71 -11.59 -2.11 -25.27
CA HIS A 71 -12.20 -2.86 -26.37
C HIS A 71 -13.37 -2.12 -26.99
N ALA A 72 -14.26 -1.55 -26.18
CA ALA A 72 -15.46 -0.86 -26.67
C ALA A 72 -15.14 0.47 -27.38
N ALA A 73 -14.17 1.25 -26.87
CA ALA A 73 -13.90 2.59 -27.39
C ALA A 73 -12.91 2.65 -28.56
N GLY A 74 -12.15 1.58 -28.82
CA GLY A 74 -11.11 1.55 -29.88
C GLY A 74 -9.94 2.51 -29.70
N ALA A 75 -10.08 3.57 -28.87
CA ALA A 75 -9.08 4.59 -28.59
C ALA A 75 -8.88 4.76 -27.07
N LEU A 76 -7.74 5.33 -26.67
CA LEU A 76 -7.39 5.61 -25.28
C LEU A 76 -7.78 7.05 -24.96
N THR A 77 -9.04 7.27 -24.57
CA THR A 77 -9.53 8.57 -24.14
C THR A 77 -9.60 8.63 -22.63
N LEU A 78 -8.82 9.51 -22.01
CA LEU A 78 -8.77 9.65 -20.56
C LEU A 78 -10.07 10.29 -20.03
N PRO A 79 -10.50 9.94 -18.79
CA PRO A 79 -11.58 10.63 -18.12
C PRO A 79 -11.28 12.13 -17.98
N ALA A 80 -12.31 12.99 -18.08
CA ALA A 80 -12.14 14.45 -18.02
C ALA A 80 -11.58 14.94 -16.67
N ASP A 81 -11.81 14.17 -15.59
CA ASP A 81 -11.33 14.42 -14.24
C ASP A 81 -10.05 13.61 -13.88
N TYR A 82 -9.30 13.18 -14.90
CA TYR A 82 -8.03 12.49 -14.69
C TYR A 82 -6.92 13.43 -14.22
N HIS A 83 -6.28 13.06 -13.11
CA HIS A 83 -5.10 13.74 -12.57
C HIS A 83 -4.02 12.75 -12.14
N GLU A 84 -2.77 13.05 -12.44
CA GLU A 84 -1.64 12.29 -11.88
C GLU A 84 -1.39 12.70 -10.42
N LYS A 85 -1.35 11.71 -9.50
CA LYS A 85 -1.25 11.93 -8.05
C LYS A 85 -0.09 11.18 -7.40
N PHE A 86 0.96 10.85 -8.17
CA PHE A 86 2.10 10.10 -7.64
C PHE A 86 2.80 10.82 -6.48
N GLU A 87 2.96 12.15 -6.57
CA GLU A 87 3.57 12.96 -5.50
C GLU A 87 2.73 12.95 -4.21
N GLN A 88 1.39 13.03 -4.33
CA GLN A 88 0.50 12.93 -3.17
C GLN A 88 0.53 11.52 -2.55
N ILE A 89 0.71 10.48 -3.38
CA ILE A 89 0.82 9.10 -2.90
C ILE A 89 2.18 8.86 -2.24
N ASP A 90 3.25 9.54 -2.64
CA ASP A 90 4.57 9.42 -1.99
C ASP A 90 4.53 9.74 -0.50
N VAL A 91 3.66 10.65 -0.08
CA VAL A 91 3.44 11.00 1.33
C VAL A 91 3.00 9.79 2.17
N ILE A 92 2.30 8.81 1.55
CA ILE A 92 1.86 7.57 2.23
C ILE A 92 3.04 6.77 2.77
N GLY A 93 4.16 6.74 2.04
CA GLY A 93 5.40 6.10 2.49
C GLY A 93 6.08 6.79 3.68
N SER A 94 5.70 8.03 3.99
CA SER A 94 6.24 8.81 5.10
C SER A 94 5.40 8.67 6.38
N ARG A 95 5.90 9.20 7.52
CA ARG A 95 5.21 9.19 8.82
C ARG A 95 4.28 10.39 9.03
N SER A 96 4.03 11.19 8.01
CA SER A 96 3.57 12.57 8.14
C SER A 96 2.07 12.77 8.41
N PHE A 97 1.24 11.73 8.55
CA PHE A 97 -0.19 11.87 8.84
C PHE A 97 -0.75 10.76 9.72
N GLY A 98 -1.80 11.09 10.48
CA GLY A 98 -2.61 10.13 11.21
C GLY A 98 -3.37 9.22 10.24
N TRP A 99 -3.41 7.93 10.54
CA TRP A 99 -4.15 6.95 9.75
C TRP A 99 -5.18 6.27 10.63
N ILE A 100 -6.46 6.40 10.29
CA ILE A 100 -7.52 5.61 10.91
C ILE A 100 -7.56 4.27 10.18
N ARG A 101 -7.33 3.20 10.91
CA ARG A 101 -7.38 1.84 10.39
C ARG A 101 -8.78 1.29 10.54
N PRO A 102 -9.37 0.75 9.47
CA PRO A 102 -10.58 -0.04 9.58
C PRO A 102 -10.34 -1.30 10.44
N GLU A 103 -11.29 -1.66 11.28
CA GLU A 103 -11.18 -2.80 12.21
C GLU A 103 -10.87 -4.12 11.49
N HIS A 104 -11.44 -4.34 10.31
CA HIS A 104 -11.20 -5.56 9.52
C HIS A 104 -9.76 -5.69 8.94
N LEU A 105 -8.92 -4.66 9.09
CA LEU A 105 -7.50 -4.68 8.74
C LEU A 105 -6.59 -4.87 9.96
N GLU A 106 -7.15 -5.02 11.16
CA GLU A 106 -6.37 -5.34 12.35
C GLU A 106 -5.82 -6.76 12.27
N PRO A 107 -4.51 -6.96 12.50
CA PRO A 107 -3.93 -8.29 12.49
C PRO A 107 -4.37 -9.09 13.72
N SER A 108 -4.58 -10.37 13.55
CA SER A 108 -4.88 -11.29 14.65
C SER A 108 -3.63 -11.67 15.47
N GLY A 109 -2.45 -11.58 14.85
CA GLY A 109 -1.19 -12.08 15.38
C GLY A 109 -1.07 -13.60 15.40
N LEU A 110 -2.08 -14.32 14.89
CA LEU A 110 -2.18 -15.78 14.95
C LEU A 110 -1.82 -16.47 13.62
N GLN A 111 -1.83 -15.73 12.51
CA GLN A 111 -1.59 -16.31 11.19
C GLN A 111 -0.15 -16.83 11.06
N ASP A 112 0.01 -17.99 10.41
CA ASP A 112 1.32 -18.59 10.18
C ASP A 112 2.19 -17.74 9.25
N MET A 113 3.48 -17.59 9.58
CA MET A 113 4.42 -16.75 8.83
C MET A 113 4.68 -17.26 7.41
N HIS A 114 4.66 -18.58 7.20
CA HIS A 114 4.80 -19.17 5.88
C HIS A 114 3.58 -18.88 5.00
N GLU A 115 2.38 -18.93 5.59
CA GLU A 115 1.14 -18.58 4.92
C GLU A 115 1.13 -17.10 4.55
N ILE A 116 1.49 -16.18 5.46
CA ILE A 116 1.60 -14.75 5.18
C ILE A 116 2.58 -14.50 4.02
N ARG A 117 3.77 -15.12 4.07
CA ARG A 117 4.78 -14.99 3.00
C ARG A 117 4.23 -15.47 1.65
N THR A 118 3.54 -16.60 1.65
CA THR A 118 2.93 -17.18 0.45
C THR A 118 1.87 -16.24 -0.14
N LEU A 119 0.98 -15.71 0.70
CA LEU A 119 -0.04 -14.73 0.29
C LEU A 119 0.59 -13.48 -0.31
N LEU A 120 1.59 -12.91 0.34
CA LEU A 120 2.29 -11.71 -0.15
C LEU A 120 2.96 -11.94 -1.51
N LYS A 121 3.58 -13.12 -1.73
CA LYS A 121 4.14 -13.51 -3.04
C LYS A 121 3.07 -13.61 -4.13
N GLN A 122 1.92 -14.20 -3.81
CA GLN A 122 0.78 -14.28 -4.73
C GLN A 122 0.22 -12.89 -5.05
N GLN A 123 0.09 -12.02 -4.05
CA GLN A 123 -0.39 -10.64 -4.21
C GLN A 123 0.57 -9.81 -5.08
N PHE A 124 1.89 -9.96 -4.89
CA PHE A 124 2.90 -9.37 -5.76
C PHE A 124 2.75 -9.84 -7.21
N ALA A 125 2.67 -11.17 -7.42
CA ALA A 125 2.48 -11.74 -8.75
C ALA A 125 1.20 -11.22 -9.42
N GLN A 126 0.11 -11.05 -8.65
CA GLN A 126 -1.14 -10.49 -9.14
C GLN A 126 -1.00 -9.01 -9.56
N CYS A 127 -0.28 -8.19 -8.79
CA CYS A 127 0.03 -6.81 -9.20
C CYS A 127 0.82 -6.77 -10.51
N MET A 128 1.86 -7.60 -10.63
CA MET A 128 2.67 -7.70 -11.83
C MET A 128 1.86 -8.17 -13.05
N TYR A 129 0.94 -9.11 -12.84
CA TYR A 129 0.02 -9.58 -13.88
C TYR A 129 -0.91 -8.45 -14.35
N ASN A 130 -1.53 -7.70 -13.42
CA ASN A 130 -2.36 -6.55 -13.78
C ASN A 130 -1.57 -5.51 -14.59
N LEU A 131 -0.32 -5.18 -14.19
CA LEU A 131 0.53 -4.27 -14.95
C LEU A 131 0.84 -4.80 -16.35
N SER A 132 0.98 -6.11 -16.53
CA SER A 132 1.23 -6.73 -17.84
C SER A 132 0.02 -6.65 -18.77
N LEU A 133 -1.20 -6.75 -18.23
CA LEU A 133 -2.44 -6.58 -18.97
C LEU A 133 -2.68 -5.13 -19.41
N LEU A 134 -2.23 -4.17 -18.61
CA LEU A 134 -2.46 -2.73 -18.78
C LEU A 134 -1.25 -2.02 -19.44
N LYS A 135 -0.46 -2.74 -20.24
CA LYS A 135 0.84 -2.29 -20.76
C LYS A 135 0.78 -1.08 -21.70
N ASN A 136 -0.39 -0.74 -22.27
CA ASN A 136 -0.55 0.35 -23.24
C ASN A 136 -1.24 1.59 -22.62
N GLY A 137 -1.36 1.68 -21.29
CA GLY A 137 -1.96 2.81 -20.60
C GLY A 137 -3.45 2.65 -20.24
N GLU A 138 -4.03 1.47 -20.45
CA GLU A 138 -5.44 1.18 -20.19
C GLU A 138 -5.84 1.44 -18.73
N GLY A 139 -4.88 1.32 -17.80
CA GLY A 139 -5.12 1.56 -16.38
C GLY A 139 -5.65 2.95 -16.04
N ARG A 140 -5.43 3.95 -16.91
CA ARG A 140 -5.93 5.31 -16.78
C ARG A 140 -7.41 5.48 -17.15
N LEU A 141 -8.02 4.49 -17.81
CA LEU A 141 -9.41 4.56 -18.28
C LEU A 141 -10.45 4.42 -17.16
N VAL A 142 -10.05 3.94 -15.99
CA VAL A 142 -10.94 3.74 -14.85
C VAL A 142 -10.39 4.46 -13.62
N LEU A 143 -11.21 5.33 -13.06
CA LEU A 143 -10.93 6.00 -11.80
C LEU A 143 -11.79 5.38 -10.70
N THR A 144 -11.19 5.11 -9.53
CA THR A 144 -11.87 4.58 -8.35
C THR A 144 -11.53 5.45 -7.15
N ASN A 145 -12.50 5.68 -6.26
CA ASN A 145 -12.30 6.53 -5.09
C ASN A 145 -11.35 5.87 -4.08
N MET A 146 -10.46 6.69 -3.51
CA MET A 146 -9.55 6.35 -2.40
C MET A 146 -9.77 7.37 -1.29
N SER A 147 -10.33 6.92 -0.16
CA SER A 147 -10.63 7.79 0.98
C SER A 147 -9.39 8.21 1.78
N VAL A 148 -8.34 7.39 1.72
CA VAL A 148 -7.09 7.64 2.49
C VAL A 148 -6.46 8.96 2.11
N ASN A 149 -6.16 9.78 3.12
CA ASN A 149 -5.46 11.07 3.01
C ASN A 149 -6.05 11.99 1.90
N HIS A 150 -7.37 11.98 1.75
CA HIS A 150 -8.11 12.79 0.76
C HIS A 150 -7.59 12.63 -0.68
N LEU A 151 -7.00 11.49 -1.02
CA LEU A 151 -6.48 11.22 -2.37
C LEU A 151 -7.56 11.27 -3.44
N GLY A 152 -8.84 10.98 -3.08
CA GLY A 152 -9.94 11.01 -4.03
C GLY A 152 -9.79 9.95 -5.13
N LYS A 153 -10.15 10.28 -6.37
CA LYS A 153 -10.12 9.31 -7.47
C LYS A 153 -8.69 9.02 -7.94
N LEU A 154 -8.34 7.73 -7.99
CA LEU A 154 -7.07 7.20 -8.49
C LEU A 154 -7.31 6.26 -9.67
N ASP A 155 -6.37 6.23 -10.61
CA ASP A 155 -6.30 5.21 -11.64
C ASP A 155 -5.65 3.91 -11.12
N ILE A 156 -5.59 2.86 -11.93
CA ILE A 156 -5.11 1.54 -11.50
C ILE A 156 -3.60 1.57 -11.21
N TYR A 157 -2.80 2.33 -11.96
CA TYR A 157 -1.37 2.44 -11.70
C TYR A 157 -1.11 3.18 -10.38
N GLN A 158 -1.88 4.22 -10.09
CA GLN A 158 -1.85 4.95 -8.83
C GLN A 158 -2.30 4.08 -7.65
N TYR A 159 -3.30 3.20 -7.83
CA TYR A 159 -3.70 2.22 -6.82
C TYR A 159 -2.59 1.21 -6.51
N ILE A 160 -1.93 0.65 -7.54
CA ILE A 160 -0.80 -0.26 -7.35
C ILE A 160 0.37 0.49 -6.70
N TYR A 161 0.61 1.75 -7.08
CA TYR A 161 1.64 2.58 -6.47
C TYR A 161 1.33 2.89 -5.00
N PHE A 162 0.08 3.18 -4.66
CA PHE A 162 -0.38 3.34 -3.28
C PHE A 162 -0.08 2.07 -2.46
N LEU A 163 -0.39 0.89 -2.98
CA LEU A 163 -0.07 -0.37 -2.34
C LEU A 163 1.44 -0.49 -2.05
N THR A 164 2.31 -0.09 -2.99
CA THR A 164 3.76 -0.11 -2.76
C THR A 164 4.20 0.87 -1.68
N LYS A 165 3.61 2.06 -1.62
CA LYS A 165 3.93 3.07 -0.60
C LYS A 165 3.42 2.69 0.79
N HIS A 166 2.29 1.99 0.87
CA HIS A 166 1.81 1.38 2.11
C HIS A 166 2.82 0.34 2.63
N ILE A 167 3.33 -0.54 1.77
CA ILE A 167 4.39 -1.50 2.14
C ILE A 167 5.64 -0.76 2.62
N GLU A 168 6.11 0.26 1.90
CA GLU A 168 7.28 1.07 2.28
C GLU A 168 7.13 1.69 3.67
N ARG A 169 5.95 2.23 3.98
CA ARG A 169 5.62 2.77 5.31
C ARG A 169 5.82 1.73 6.40
N HIS A 170 5.32 0.52 6.18
CA HIS A 170 5.38 -0.57 7.16
C HIS A 170 6.77 -1.20 7.26
N ILE A 171 7.55 -1.26 6.18
CA ILE A 171 8.98 -1.61 6.26
C ILE A 171 9.70 -0.62 7.18
N ARG A 172 9.48 0.68 7.03
CA ARG A 172 10.06 1.70 7.91
C ARG A 172 9.60 1.55 9.37
N GLN A 173 8.35 1.13 9.60
CA GLN A 173 7.87 0.80 10.93
C GLN A 173 8.65 -0.37 11.54
N MET A 174 8.80 -1.46 10.82
CA MET A 174 9.54 -2.64 11.28
C MET A 174 11.03 -2.33 11.47
N GLU A 175 11.65 -1.48 10.63
CA GLU A 175 13.04 -1.04 10.85
C GLU A 175 13.19 -0.19 12.12
N ARG A 176 12.17 0.56 12.55
CA ARG A 176 12.18 1.21 13.87
C ARG A 176 12.12 0.20 15.00
N LEU A 177 11.21 -0.79 14.93
CA LEU A 177 11.14 -1.87 15.93
C LEU A 177 12.47 -2.60 16.06
N LYS A 178 13.16 -2.87 14.95
CA LYS A 178 14.47 -3.51 14.95
C LYS A 178 15.54 -2.65 15.66
N ARG A 179 15.56 -1.34 15.44
CA ARG A 179 16.48 -0.43 16.13
C ARG A 179 16.21 -0.41 17.63
N GLU A 180 14.95 -0.33 18.04
CA GLU A 180 14.56 -0.39 19.46
C GLU A 180 14.97 -1.72 20.10
N TYR A 181 14.71 -2.85 19.41
CA TYR A 181 15.15 -4.17 19.85
C TYR A 181 16.66 -4.26 20.08
N ASN A 182 17.45 -3.63 19.20
CA ASN A 182 18.91 -3.58 19.32
C ASN A 182 19.42 -2.56 20.34
N GLY A 183 18.55 -1.78 21.01
CA GLY A 183 18.93 -0.70 21.92
C GLY A 183 19.52 0.52 21.23
N GLU A 184 19.30 0.69 19.93
CA GLU A 184 19.77 1.83 19.16
C GLU A 184 18.84 3.05 19.37
N LYS A 185 19.41 4.21 19.69
CA LYS A 185 18.63 5.46 19.80
C LYS A 185 18.12 5.91 18.43
N GLU A 186 16.85 6.33 18.34
CA GLU A 186 16.34 6.95 17.10
C GLU A 186 17.25 8.13 16.69
N PRO A 187 17.65 8.22 15.41
CA PRO A 187 18.29 9.44 14.92
C PRO A 187 17.31 10.60 15.13
N ALA A 188 17.78 11.71 15.70
CA ALA A 188 16.96 12.89 15.99
C ALA A 188 16.27 13.37 14.68
N THR A 189 15.03 12.94 14.45
CA THR A 189 14.21 13.42 13.34
C THR A 189 13.71 14.81 13.71
N ARG A 190 14.12 15.84 12.99
CA ARG A 190 13.51 17.17 13.08
C ARG A 190 12.01 17.02 12.83
N ILE A 191 11.24 17.16 13.90
CA ILE A 191 9.78 17.24 13.85
C ILE A 191 9.45 18.57 13.20
N VAL A 192 9.07 18.54 11.92
CA VAL A 192 8.31 19.64 11.32
C VAL A 192 6.88 19.43 11.78
N THR A 193 6.51 20.11 12.85
CA THR A 193 5.14 20.14 13.37
C THR A 193 4.29 20.97 12.42
N ALA A 194 3.60 20.32 11.49
CA ALA A 194 2.45 20.93 10.84
C ALA A 194 1.22 20.49 11.64
N ILE A 195 0.74 21.39 12.49
CA ILE A 195 -0.56 21.30 13.14
C ILE A 195 -1.60 21.49 12.02
N VAL A 196 -2.41 20.49 11.77
CA VAL A 196 -3.67 20.64 11.04
C VAL A 196 -4.76 19.99 11.88
N ASP A 197 -5.44 20.82 12.65
CA ASP A 197 -6.75 20.49 13.22
C ASP A 197 -7.78 20.52 12.08
N ALA A 198 -8.43 19.39 11.79
CA ALA A 198 -9.69 19.34 11.07
C ALA A 198 -10.49 18.12 11.51
N PRO A 199 -11.81 18.27 11.80
CA PRO A 199 -12.65 17.18 12.26
C PRO A 199 -12.99 16.20 11.14
N ASP A 200 -13.17 14.97 11.57
CA ASP A 200 -13.23 13.75 10.78
C ASP A 200 -14.68 13.37 10.44
N GLU A 201 -15.05 13.47 9.17
CA GLU A 201 -16.31 12.90 8.63
C GLU A 201 -16.10 11.77 7.62
N ALA A 202 -14.87 11.26 7.43
CA ALA A 202 -14.56 10.35 6.31
C ALA A 202 -14.60 8.84 6.63
N ALA A 203 -15.00 8.44 7.85
CA ALA A 203 -14.96 7.03 8.26
C ALA A 203 -16.09 6.15 7.68
N ALA A 204 -17.11 6.73 7.03
CA ALA A 204 -18.32 5.99 6.65
C ALA A 204 -18.26 5.26 5.30
N ASP A 205 -17.31 5.58 4.42
CA ASP A 205 -17.37 5.14 3.00
C ASP A 205 -16.60 3.83 2.68
N MET A 206 -15.84 3.28 3.64
CA MET A 206 -15.18 1.97 3.46
C MET A 206 -15.96 0.76 3.98
N ALA A 207 -17.16 0.96 4.53
CA ALA A 207 -17.99 -0.11 5.08
C ALA A 207 -18.91 -0.79 4.04
N VAL A 208 -18.88 -0.37 2.77
CA VAL A 208 -19.73 -0.93 1.70
C VAL A 208 -18.86 -1.44 0.55
N LEU A 209 -18.28 -2.61 0.75
CA LEU A 209 -17.85 -3.54 -0.31
C LEU A 209 -18.11 -4.97 0.17
#